data_47d5aacbe3eddb13295378dbfa145381
#
_entry.id   47d5aacbe3eddb13295378dbfa145381
#
_cell.length_a   1.000
_cell.length_b   1.000
_cell.length_c   1.000
_cell.angle_alpha   90.00
_cell.angle_beta   90.00
_cell.angle_gamma   90.00
#
_symmetry.space_group_name_H-M   'P 1'
#
loop_
_entity.id
_entity.type
_entity.pdbx_description
1 polymer ?
#
loop_
_entity_poly.entity_id
_entity_poly.type
_entity_poly.pdbx_seq_one_letter_code
_entity_poly.pdbx_strand_id
1 'polypeptide(L)'
;MIYRKHSTVPDLRNGAAGTERFFMKEQLMKTSIRTLKSVAVALVVLIALPFMIGAYAVRNFVTIRDDGGKPVTVFSNSEDPLVILKEAGIQLGDYDDFTFEERHNNVYRLNIRRAFNVKLTCDGTTRDVPILEGTVADVLKRAGITLGEEDIVTPALTETVTPQTKVKVQRVTYGTSVTTEAIPYETIEQHTPLLKNGKTRVLTEGVNGEQTTTTVSRYIDGVYAETVSVTTEVTKEPSSATVMVGDKTATITTLEVPEDLVLDANGNPANYTKKIVGKATAYSARSGAKTASGRYAIPGHVAVNPNVIPYGSKLYIKSADGSFIYGYAVAADTGIALMDGRVTVDLFFDTYLESCLFGAKTMEIYVIG
;
A
#
# COMPACT_ATOMS: atom_id res chain seq x y z
N MET A 1 -68.84 -32.64 -62.49
CA MET A 1 -69.65 -32.49 -63.71
C MET A 1 -68.73 -32.76 -64.88
N ILE A 2 -68.66 -33.99 -65.33
CA ILE A 2 -69.38 -34.64 -66.40
C ILE A 2 -69.27 -33.81 -67.71
N TYR A 3 -68.60 -34.36 -68.71
CA TYR A 3 -68.97 -34.94 -69.99
C TYR A 3 -67.73 -35.00 -70.88
N ARG A 4 -67.25 -36.17 -71.27
CA ARG A 4 -67.51 -37.10 -72.37
C ARG A 4 -67.31 -36.54 -73.81
N LYS A 5 -66.35 -37.17 -74.42
CA LYS A 5 -66.37 -37.97 -75.65
C LYS A 5 -66.58 -37.24 -76.99
N HIS A 6 -65.68 -37.44 -77.89
CA HIS A 6 -65.99 -38.27 -79.05
C HIS A 6 -64.74 -38.59 -79.90
N SER A 7 -64.68 -39.79 -80.29
CA SER A 7 -63.80 -40.46 -81.21
C SER A 7 -64.06 -40.09 -82.67
N THR A 8 -63.04 -40.04 -83.44
CA THR A 8 -63.11 -40.56 -84.82
C THR A 8 -61.74 -40.91 -85.38
N VAL A 9 -61.57 -42.12 -85.76
CA VAL A 9 -60.57 -42.63 -86.73
C VAL A 9 -61.19 -42.40 -88.09
N PRO A 10 -60.48 -42.01 -89.12
CA PRO A 10 -59.83 -42.93 -90.03
C PRO A 10 -58.59 -42.35 -90.78
N ASP A 11 -57.85 -43.16 -91.26
CA ASP A 11 -57.57 -43.67 -92.61
C ASP A 11 -56.04 -43.74 -92.90
N LEU A 12 -55.65 -44.95 -93.15
CA LEU A 12 -54.39 -45.36 -93.69
C LEU A 12 -54.30 -45.11 -95.17
N ARG A 13 -53.43 -44.24 -95.64
CA ARG A 13 -52.72 -44.36 -96.95
C ARG A 13 -51.86 -43.11 -97.19
N ASN A 14 -50.63 -43.22 -97.00
CA ASN A 14 -49.53 -42.56 -97.72
C ASN A 14 -48.30 -42.44 -96.80
N GLY A 15 -47.60 -43.52 -96.56
CA GLY A 15 -46.56 -43.54 -95.57
C GLY A 15 -45.14 -43.93 -96.08
N ALA A 16 -44.90 -44.10 -97.33
CA ALA A 16 -43.57 -44.59 -97.76
C ALA A 16 -42.57 -43.48 -98.18
N ALA A 17 -42.99 -42.28 -98.48
CA ALA A 17 -42.07 -41.21 -98.93
C ALA A 17 -41.61 -40.23 -97.82
N GLY A 18 -42.31 -40.27 -96.66
CA GLY A 18 -41.98 -39.37 -95.54
C GLY A 18 -40.87 -39.90 -94.63
N THR A 19 -40.79 -41.17 -94.45
CA THR A 19 -39.82 -41.84 -93.58
C THR A 19 -38.37 -41.77 -94.07
N GLU A 20 -38.15 -41.92 -95.38
CA GLU A 20 -36.78 -41.82 -95.96
C GLU A 20 -36.24 -40.36 -95.87
N ARG A 21 -37.07 -39.37 -96.07
CA ARG A 21 -36.68 -37.96 -95.91
C ARG A 21 -36.43 -37.58 -94.44
N PHE A 22 -37.15 -38.20 -93.54
CA PHE A 22 -36.94 -37.95 -92.10
C PHE A 22 -35.62 -38.60 -91.62
N PHE A 23 -35.34 -39.82 -92.00
CA PHE A 23 -34.10 -40.51 -91.69
C PHE A 23 -32.88 -39.83 -92.36
N MET A 24 -33.01 -39.35 -93.59
CA MET A 24 -31.93 -38.65 -94.30
C MET A 24 -31.66 -37.25 -93.64
N LYS A 25 -32.72 -36.54 -93.21
CA LYS A 25 -32.58 -35.30 -92.45
C LYS A 25 -31.95 -35.53 -91.07
N GLU A 26 -32.31 -36.61 -90.37
CA GLU A 26 -31.76 -36.94 -89.09
C GLU A 26 -30.30 -37.39 -89.21
N GLN A 27 -29.97 -38.16 -90.26
CA GLN A 27 -28.53 -38.54 -90.54
C GLN A 27 -27.70 -37.27 -90.92
N LEU A 28 -28.23 -36.37 -91.76
CA LEU A 28 -27.60 -35.12 -92.15
C LEU A 28 -27.44 -34.21 -90.95
N MET A 29 -28.42 -34.15 -90.04
CA MET A 29 -28.38 -33.35 -88.83
C MET A 29 -27.39 -33.95 -87.83
N LYS A 30 -27.35 -35.28 -87.68
CA LYS A 30 -26.35 -35.95 -86.83
C LYS A 30 -24.92 -35.82 -87.38
N THR A 31 -24.73 -35.82 -88.69
CA THR A 31 -23.47 -35.57 -89.37
C THR A 31 -23.04 -34.13 -89.25
N SER A 32 -24.00 -33.15 -89.42
CA SER A 32 -23.74 -31.74 -89.24
C SER A 32 -23.40 -31.38 -87.76
N ILE A 33 -24.11 -31.99 -86.79
CA ILE A 33 -23.79 -31.80 -85.35
C ILE A 33 -22.42 -32.42 -84.99
N ARG A 34 -22.07 -33.57 -85.61
CA ARG A 34 -20.72 -34.17 -85.39
C ARG A 34 -19.60 -33.31 -85.99
N THR A 35 -19.81 -32.78 -87.23
CA THR A 35 -18.86 -31.88 -87.86
C THR A 35 -18.78 -30.54 -87.12
N LEU A 36 -19.91 -29.97 -86.62
CA LEU A 36 -19.96 -28.78 -85.85
C LEU A 36 -19.22 -28.99 -84.49
N LYS A 37 -19.46 -30.14 -83.88
CA LYS A 37 -18.70 -30.51 -82.61
C LYS A 37 -17.22 -30.68 -82.87
N SER A 38 -16.85 -31.30 -84.02
CA SER A 38 -15.44 -31.47 -84.38
C SER A 38 -14.77 -30.14 -84.71
N VAL A 39 -15.48 -29.23 -85.41
CA VAL A 39 -15.02 -27.90 -85.72
C VAL A 39 -14.90 -27.09 -84.42
N ALA A 40 -15.93 -27.18 -83.54
CA ALA A 40 -15.88 -26.50 -82.24
C ALA A 40 -14.74 -27.01 -81.37
N VAL A 41 -14.49 -28.33 -81.32
CA VAL A 41 -13.33 -28.92 -80.61
C VAL A 41 -12.02 -28.49 -81.25
N ALA A 42 -11.94 -28.48 -82.63
CA ALA A 42 -10.76 -27.99 -83.33
C ALA A 42 -10.51 -26.50 -83.07
N LEU A 43 -11.55 -25.70 -82.98
CA LEU A 43 -11.48 -24.25 -82.66
C LEU A 43 -11.05 -24.05 -81.24
N VAL A 44 -11.56 -24.82 -80.26
CA VAL A 44 -11.17 -24.79 -78.88
C VAL A 44 -9.67 -25.20 -78.71
N VAL A 45 -9.29 -26.27 -79.45
CA VAL A 45 -7.87 -26.72 -79.46
C VAL A 45 -6.99 -25.65 -80.12
N LEU A 46 -7.46 -25.01 -81.23
CA LEU A 46 -6.69 -23.98 -81.95
C LEU A 46 -6.54 -22.69 -81.11
N ILE A 47 -7.55 -22.36 -80.29
CA ILE A 47 -7.52 -21.22 -79.41
C ILE A 47 -6.72 -21.61 -78.09
N ALA A 48 -6.91 -22.82 -77.61
CA ALA A 48 -6.23 -23.28 -76.43
C ALA A 48 -4.75 -23.57 -76.63
N LEU A 49 -4.36 -24.04 -77.86
CA LEU A 49 -2.98 -24.38 -78.19
C LEU A 49 -2.01 -23.18 -78.06
N PRO A 50 -2.29 -21.98 -78.60
CA PRO A 50 -1.43 -20.83 -78.38
C PRO A 50 -1.46 -20.35 -76.92
N PHE A 51 -2.59 -20.52 -76.21
CA PHE A 51 -2.64 -20.25 -74.79
C PHE A 51 -1.81 -21.26 -73.99
N MET A 52 -1.82 -22.52 -74.37
CA MET A 52 -0.97 -23.53 -73.77
C MET A 52 0.51 -23.32 -74.16
N ILE A 53 0.80 -22.97 -75.41
CA ILE A 53 2.18 -22.68 -75.85
C ILE A 53 2.67 -21.36 -75.21
N GLY A 54 1.77 -20.35 -75.06
CA GLY A 54 2.08 -19.16 -74.31
C GLY A 54 2.34 -19.44 -72.82
N ALA A 55 1.58 -20.36 -72.25
CA ALA A 55 1.79 -20.82 -70.87
C ALA A 55 3.13 -21.62 -70.71
N TYR A 56 3.59 -22.33 -71.74
CA TYR A 56 4.91 -22.94 -71.75
C TYR A 56 6.07 -21.97 -72.02
N ALA A 57 5.77 -20.75 -72.42
CA ALA A 57 6.71 -19.64 -72.51
C ALA A 57 6.94 -18.95 -71.16
N VAL A 58 6.22 -19.33 -70.12
CA VAL A 58 6.40 -18.87 -68.75
C VAL A 58 7.74 -19.34 -68.24
N ARG A 59 8.56 -18.39 -67.87
CA ARG A 59 9.96 -18.65 -67.50
C ARG A 59 10.16 -19.13 -66.09
N ASN A 60 9.22 -18.83 -65.19
CA ASN A 60 9.42 -19.02 -63.76
C ASN A 60 8.51 -20.15 -63.23
N PHE A 61 9.12 -21.14 -62.65
CA PHE A 61 8.47 -22.27 -61.96
C PHE A 61 8.62 -22.03 -60.46
N VAL A 62 7.58 -21.62 -59.79
CA VAL A 62 7.64 -21.23 -58.39
C VAL A 62 6.91 -22.21 -57.50
N THR A 63 7.64 -22.81 -56.56
CA THR A 63 7.08 -23.65 -55.50
C THR A 63 6.85 -22.82 -54.27
N ILE A 64 5.60 -22.57 -53.88
CA ILE A 64 5.20 -21.82 -52.70
C ILE A 64 4.93 -22.83 -51.59
N ARG A 65 5.56 -22.62 -50.45
CA ARG A 65 5.28 -23.30 -49.19
C ARG A 65 4.70 -22.29 -48.20
N ASP A 66 3.44 -22.46 -47.87
CA ASP A 66 2.78 -21.72 -46.83
C ASP A 66 2.85 -22.51 -45.53
N ASP A 67 3.30 -21.95 -44.48
CA ASP A 67 3.62 -22.47 -43.16
C ASP A 67 2.86 -23.76 -42.78
N GLY A 68 3.53 -24.92 -42.97
CA GLY A 68 2.95 -26.24 -42.69
C GLY A 68 1.91 -26.76 -43.71
N GLY A 69 1.55 -25.96 -44.73
CA GLY A 69 0.63 -26.36 -45.81
C GLY A 69 1.30 -27.22 -46.87
N LYS A 70 0.48 -27.83 -47.74
CA LYS A 70 0.98 -28.54 -48.93
C LYS A 70 1.59 -27.50 -49.88
N PRO A 71 2.76 -27.79 -50.48
CA PRO A 71 3.36 -26.89 -51.46
C PRO A 71 2.47 -26.73 -52.68
N VAL A 72 2.30 -25.48 -53.12
CA VAL A 72 1.58 -25.10 -54.33
C VAL A 72 2.60 -24.70 -55.39
N THR A 73 2.43 -25.17 -56.60
CA THR A 73 3.27 -24.78 -57.70
C THR A 73 2.56 -23.83 -58.63
N VAL A 74 3.18 -22.72 -58.95
CA VAL A 74 2.65 -21.66 -59.81
C VAL A 74 3.63 -21.40 -60.98
N PHE A 75 3.10 -21.13 -62.14
CA PHE A 75 3.84 -20.66 -63.29
C PHE A 75 3.64 -19.15 -63.43
N SER A 76 4.66 -18.35 -63.36
CA SER A 76 4.61 -16.92 -63.42
C SER A 76 5.59 -16.31 -64.41
N ASN A 77 5.19 -15.25 -65.04
CA ASN A 77 6.08 -14.42 -65.85
C ASN A 77 6.76 -13.32 -65.03
N SER A 78 6.41 -13.21 -63.77
CA SER A 78 6.98 -12.22 -62.83
C SER A 78 8.07 -12.86 -62.00
N GLU A 79 9.07 -12.04 -61.62
CA GLU A 79 10.06 -12.33 -60.61
C GLU A 79 9.74 -11.61 -59.27
N ASP A 80 8.68 -10.84 -59.26
CA ASP A 80 8.20 -10.18 -58.04
C ASP A 80 7.37 -11.19 -57.20
N PRO A 81 7.85 -11.53 -55.98
CA PRO A 81 7.18 -12.49 -55.10
C PRO A 81 5.75 -12.06 -54.76
N LEU A 82 5.47 -10.77 -54.65
CA LEU A 82 4.12 -10.29 -54.29
C LEU A 82 3.14 -10.47 -55.45
N VAL A 83 3.60 -10.34 -56.71
CA VAL A 83 2.78 -10.65 -57.92
C VAL A 83 2.52 -12.15 -57.96
N ILE A 84 3.53 -12.98 -57.73
CA ILE A 84 3.43 -14.45 -57.74
C ILE A 84 2.44 -14.93 -56.67
N LEU A 85 2.50 -14.37 -55.46
CA LEU A 85 1.55 -14.69 -54.39
C LEU A 85 0.12 -14.32 -54.77
N LYS A 86 -0.07 -13.14 -55.39
CA LYS A 86 -1.38 -12.71 -55.88
C LYS A 86 -1.93 -13.65 -56.98
N GLU A 87 -1.08 -14.07 -57.90
CA GLU A 87 -1.44 -15.05 -58.96
C GLU A 87 -1.82 -16.41 -58.35
N ALA A 88 -1.13 -16.82 -57.26
CA ALA A 88 -1.46 -18.00 -56.49
C ALA A 88 -2.71 -17.90 -55.65
N GLY A 89 -3.33 -16.71 -55.55
CA GLY A 89 -4.48 -16.45 -54.68
C GLY A 89 -4.11 -16.42 -53.19
N ILE A 90 -2.84 -16.24 -52.88
CA ILE A 90 -2.31 -16.21 -51.48
C ILE A 90 -2.17 -14.75 -51.05
N GLN A 91 -2.81 -14.41 -49.92
CA GLN A 91 -2.67 -13.11 -49.28
C GLN A 91 -1.76 -13.23 -48.08
N LEU A 92 -0.86 -12.28 -47.96
CA LEU A 92 -0.03 -12.12 -46.74
C LEU A 92 -0.79 -11.25 -45.72
N GLY A 93 -0.70 -11.61 -44.46
CA GLY A 93 -1.09 -10.76 -43.38
C GLY A 93 -0.02 -9.69 -43.14
N ASP A 94 -0.36 -8.62 -42.40
CA ASP A 94 0.52 -7.46 -42.15
C ASP A 94 1.86 -7.85 -41.47
N TYR A 95 1.91 -8.98 -40.81
CA TYR A 95 3.03 -9.44 -40.01
C TYR A 95 3.62 -10.78 -40.49
N ASP A 96 3.12 -11.30 -41.60
CA ASP A 96 3.72 -12.47 -42.25
C ASP A 96 5.04 -12.10 -42.90
N ASP A 97 5.91 -13.06 -43.02
CA ASP A 97 7.20 -12.91 -43.68
C ASP A 97 7.36 -13.98 -44.75
N PHE A 98 8.21 -13.74 -45.70
CA PHE A 98 8.51 -14.75 -46.72
C PHE A 98 9.96 -14.68 -47.13
N THR A 99 10.48 -15.82 -47.61
CA THR A 99 11.76 -15.91 -48.31
C THR A 99 11.52 -16.33 -49.78
N PHE A 100 12.19 -15.66 -50.69
CA PHE A 100 12.12 -15.93 -52.10
C PHE A 100 13.53 -16.22 -52.64
N GLU A 101 13.75 -17.43 -53.12
CA GLU A 101 15.06 -17.91 -53.53
C GLU A 101 14.99 -18.57 -54.90
N GLU A 102 15.92 -18.20 -55.82
CA GLU A 102 16.17 -18.96 -57.04
C GLU A 102 16.96 -20.20 -56.69
N ARG A 103 16.51 -21.39 -57.07
CA ARG A 103 17.17 -22.66 -56.85
C ARG A 103 17.96 -23.14 -58.05
N HIS A 104 17.45 -22.92 -59.24
CA HIS A 104 18.09 -23.30 -60.48
C HIS A 104 17.31 -22.68 -61.62
N ASN A 105 17.96 -22.30 -62.73
CA ASN A 105 17.39 -21.65 -63.93
C ASN A 105 15.88 -21.54 -63.97
N ASN A 106 15.31 -20.37 -63.59
CA ASN A 106 13.88 -20.09 -63.54
C ASN A 106 13.03 -20.98 -62.61
N VAL A 107 13.67 -21.69 -61.67
CA VAL A 107 13.00 -22.46 -60.59
C VAL A 107 13.20 -21.73 -59.27
N TYR A 108 12.10 -21.25 -58.70
CA TYR A 108 12.12 -20.49 -57.46
C TYR A 108 11.41 -21.26 -56.36
N ARG A 109 11.80 -20.94 -55.11
CA ARG A 109 11.09 -21.36 -53.91
C ARG A 109 10.68 -20.12 -53.14
N LEU A 110 9.40 -20.06 -52.80
CA LEU A 110 8.82 -19.04 -51.94
C LEU A 110 8.32 -19.75 -50.68
N ASN A 111 8.93 -19.43 -49.50
CA ASN A 111 8.46 -19.97 -48.26
C ASN A 111 7.81 -18.84 -47.47
N ILE A 112 6.58 -19.00 -47.05
CA ILE A 112 5.83 -18.05 -46.23
C ILE A 112 5.90 -18.53 -44.80
N ARG A 113 6.18 -17.62 -43.89
CA ARG A 113 6.05 -17.80 -42.44
C ARG A 113 4.88 -16.97 -41.96
N ARG A 114 3.90 -17.63 -41.37
CA ARG A 114 2.70 -16.98 -40.89
C ARG A 114 2.88 -16.48 -39.46
N ALA A 115 2.51 -15.22 -39.24
CA ALA A 115 2.40 -14.71 -37.89
C ALA A 115 1.23 -15.36 -37.18
N PHE A 116 1.42 -15.63 -35.91
CA PHE A 116 0.37 -16.11 -35.02
C PHE A 116 0.08 -15.07 -33.94
N ASN A 117 -1.11 -15.11 -33.35
CA ASN A 117 -1.51 -14.21 -32.31
C ASN A 117 -1.22 -14.77 -30.92
N VAL A 118 -0.54 -13.97 -30.10
CA VAL A 118 -0.35 -14.22 -28.68
C VAL A 118 -1.34 -13.36 -27.89
N LYS A 119 -2.09 -13.99 -26.98
CA LYS A 119 -3.00 -13.24 -26.09
C LYS A 119 -2.21 -12.55 -25.01
N LEU A 120 -2.30 -11.22 -24.99
CA LEU A 120 -1.68 -10.36 -23.97
C LEU A 120 -2.76 -9.70 -23.11
N THR A 121 -2.70 -9.99 -21.80
CA THR A 121 -3.53 -9.34 -20.79
C THR A 121 -2.67 -8.37 -19.98
N CYS A 122 -3.01 -7.10 -20.00
CA CYS A 122 -2.33 -6.04 -19.27
C CYS A 122 -3.31 -4.91 -18.97
N ASP A 123 -3.19 -4.28 -17.81
CA ASP A 123 -3.99 -3.11 -17.40
C ASP A 123 -5.52 -3.35 -17.57
N GLY A 124 -5.97 -4.53 -17.15
CA GLY A 124 -7.39 -4.95 -17.23
C GLY A 124 -7.90 -5.27 -18.64
N THR A 125 -7.07 -5.16 -19.68
CA THR A 125 -7.46 -5.43 -21.06
C THR A 125 -6.74 -6.65 -21.62
N THR A 126 -7.42 -7.37 -22.53
CA THR A 126 -6.80 -8.48 -23.27
C THR A 126 -6.86 -8.18 -24.76
N ARG A 127 -5.73 -8.32 -25.44
CA ARG A 127 -5.61 -8.12 -26.89
C ARG A 127 -4.74 -9.19 -27.51
N ASP A 128 -4.92 -9.40 -28.80
CA ASP A 128 -4.08 -10.28 -29.59
C ASP A 128 -2.88 -9.48 -30.15
N VAL A 129 -1.68 -10.04 -30.02
CA VAL A 129 -0.43 -9.45 -30.51
C VAL A 129 0.15 -10.39 -31.55
N PRO A 130 0.17 -10.01 -32.85
CA PRO A 130 0.72 -10.83 -33.90
C PRO A 130 2.25 -10.88 -33.84
N ILE A 131 2.83 -12.06 -33.95
CA ILE A 131 4.28 -12.30 -33.94
C ILE A 131 4.61 -13.53 -34.78
N LEU A 132 5.76 -13.52 -35.45
CA LEU A 132 6.28 -14.67 -36.21
C LEU A 132 6.98 -15.68 -35.30
N GLU A 133 7.86 -15.18 -34.45
CA GLU A 133 8.66 -15.90 -33.49
C GLU A 133 9.22 -14.91 -32.48
N GLY A 134 9.62 -15.37 -31.33
CA GLY A 134 10.24 -14.52 -30.32
C GLY A 134 9.91 -14.96 -28.91
N THR A 135 10.20 -14.11 -27.97
CA THR A 135 10.00 -14.30 -26.53
C THR A 135 8.82 -13.46 -26.03
N VAL A 136 8.44 -13.69 -24.78
CA VAL A 136 7.47 -12.86 -24.08
C VAL A 136 7.90 -11.39 -24.10
N ALA A 137 9.20 -11.10 -23.94
CA ALA A 137 9.74 -9.74 -24.04
C ALA A 137 9.46 -9.09 -25.40
N ASP A 138 9.59 -9.86 -26.49
CA ASP A 138 9.32 -9.36 -27.85
C ASP A 138 7.82 -9.05 -28.04
N VAL A 139 6.94 -9.86 -27.46
CA VAL A 139 5.50 -9.59 -27.45
C VAL A 139 5.19 -8.30 -26.73
N LEU A 140 5.76 -8.08 -25.56
CA LEU A 140 5.55 -6.84 -24.78
C LEU A 140 6.08 -5.61 -25.52
N LYS A 141 7.31 -5.71 -26.08
CA LYS A 141 7.90 -4.63 -26.88
C LYS A 141 7.03 -4.28 -28.08
N ARG A 142 6.53 -5.29 -28.79
CA ARG A 142 5.65 -5.08 -29.95
C ARG A 142 4.31 -4.46 -29.56
N ALA A 143 3.82 -4.83 -28.39
CA ALA A 143 2.60 -4.28 -27.81
C ALA A 143 2.78 -2.85 -27.24
N GLY A 144 4.01 -2.32 -27.17
CA GLY A 144 4.33 -1.03 -26.56
C GLY A 144 4.16 -1.01 -25.05
N ILE A 145 4.30 -2.18 -24.39
CA ILE A 145 4.20 -2.29 -22.94
C ILE A 145 5.57 -2.04 -22.32
N THR A 146 5.63 -1.02 -21.47
CA THR A 146 6.78 -0.78 -20.60
C THR A 146 6.48 -1.37 -19.23
N LEU A 147 7.40 -2.14 -18.69
CA LEU A 147 7.29 -2.75 -17.37
C LEU A 147 7.84 -1.82 -16.30
N GLY A 148 7.19 -1.78 -15.15
CA GLY A 148 7.76 -1.30 -13.92
C GLY A 148 8.78 -2.30 -13.36
N GLU A 149 9.60 -1.85 -12.41
CA GLU A 149 10.72 -2.63 -11.86
C GLU A 149 10.27 -3.93 -11.19
N GLU A 150 9.09 -3.91 -10.60
CA GLU A 150 8.53 -5.05 -9.85
C GLU A 150 7.29 -5.68 -10.51
N ASP A 151 6.95 -5.28 -11.72
CA ASP A 151 5.81 -5.85 -12.43
C ASP A 151 6.00 -7.37 -12.63
N ILE A 152 4.91 -8.11 -12.47
CA ILE A 152 4.92 -9.57 -12.59
C ILE A 152 4.47 -9.94 -14.00
N VAL A 153 5.33 -10.68 -14.70
CA VAL A 153 5.03 -11.17 -16.05
C VAL A 153 4.98 -12.69 -16.05
N THR A 154 3.92 -13.23 -16.60
CA THR A 154 3.74 -14.69 -16.73
C THR A 154 3.30 -15.01 -18.18
N PRO A 155 4.01 -15.89 -18.90
CA PRO A 155 5.25 -16.59 -18.55
C PRO A 155 6.48 -15.66 -18.43
N ALA A 156 7.65 -16.20 -18.10
CA ALA A 156 8.87 -15.40 -17.95
C ALA A 156 9.25 -14.68 -19.26
N LEU A 157 9.90 -13.51 -19.13
CA LEU A 157 10.26 -12.66 -20.28
C LEU A 157 11.11 -13.38 -21.34
N THR A 158 11.93 -14.34 -20.93
CA THR A 158 12.81 -15.11 -21.80
C THR A 158 12.16 -16.32 -22.45
N GLU A 159 10.92 -16.63 -22.07
CA GLU A 159 10.21 -17.80 -22.61
C GLU A 159 9.78 -17.58 -24.04
N THR A 160 10.03 -18.57 -24.91
CA THR A 160 9.60 -18.53 -26.30
C THR A 160 8.09 -18.70 -26.41
N VAL A 161 7.47 -17.83 -27.20
CA VAL A 161 6.02 -17.85 -27.37
C VAL A 161 5.55 -18.78 -28.48
N THR A 162 4.38 -19.31 -28.29
CA THR A 162 3.66 -20.19 -29.25
C THR A 162 2.23 -19.64 -29.47
N PRO A 163 1.48 -20.15 -30.45
CA PRO A 163 0.08 -19.74 -30.65
C PRO A 163 -0.84 -19.96 -29.43
N GLN A 164 -0.45 -20.83 -28.49
CA GLN A 164 -1.20 -21.13 -27.27
C GLN A 164 -0.77 -20.28 -26.07
N THR A 165 0.33 -19.54 -26.19
CA THR A 165 0.87 -18.73 -25.11
C THR A 165 -0.09 -17.60 -24.75
N LYS A 166 -0.32 -17.46 -23.45
CA LYS A 166 -1.09 -16.34 -22.88
C LYS A 166 -0.15 -15.56 -21.99
N VAL A 167 0.14 -14.33 -22.36
CA VAL A 167 0.99 -13.43 -21.57
C VAL A 167 0.12 -12.61 -20.67
N LYS A 168 0.46 -12.58 -19.37
CA LYS A 168 -0.19 -11.74 -18.38
C LYS A 168 0.85 -10.82 -17.74
N VAL A 169 0.58 -9.54 -17.74
CA VAL A 169 1.32 -8.53 -16.98
C VAL A 169 0.45 -8.07 -15.83
N GLN A 170 0.99 -8.15 -14.61
CA GLN A 170 0.34 -7.63 -13.41
C GLN A 170 1.16 -6.45 -12.89
N ARG A 171 0.51 -5.31 -12.72
CA ARG A 171 1.14 -4.11 -12.23
C ARG A 171 1.34 -4.17 -10.72
N VAL A 172 2.56 -3.94 -10.27
CA VAL A 172 2.88 -3.82 -8.86
C VAL A 172 3.02 -2.36 -8.50
N THR A 173 2.27 -1.94 -7.50
CA THR A 173 2.32 -0.57 -6.98
C THR A 173 2.36 -0.57 -5.47
N TYR A 174 2.87 0.51 -4.87
CA TYR A 174 2.93 0.70 -3.44
C TYR A 174 2.08 1.90 -3.03
N GLY A 175 1.33 1.70 -1.94
CA GLY A 175 0.57 2.76 -1.30
C GLY A 175 1.11 3.02 0.10
N THR A 176 1.23 4.28 0.48
CA THR A 176 1.62 4.67 1.84
C THR A 176 0.42 5.29 2.53
N SER A 177 0.09 4.81 3.73
CA SER A 177 -0.86 5.43 4.63
C SER A 177 -0.15 5.89 5.90
N VAL A 178 -0.53 7.06 6.40
CA VAL A 178 0.01 7.66 7.61
C VAL A 178 -1.14 7.93 8.57
N THR A 179 -1.03 7.41 9.79
CA THR A 179 -1.99 7.65 10.86
C THR A 179 -1.28 8.27 12.05
N THR A 180 -1.88 9.27 12.67
CA THR A 180 -1.36 9.91 13.88
C THR A 180 -2.30 9.63 15.02
N GLU A 181 -1.74 9.18 16.15
CA GLU A 181 -2.46 8.86 17.37
C GLU A 181 -1.85 9.63 18.55
N ALA A 182 -2.71 10.01 19.49
CA ALA A 182 -2.26 10.67 20.70
C ALA A 182 -1.69 9.64 21.70
N ILE A 183 -0.53 9.96 22.29
CA ILE A 183 0.02 9.24 23.42
C ILE A 183 -0.48 9.94 24.70
N PRO A 184 -1.29 9.30 25.53
CA PRO A 184 -1.81 9.93 26.73
C PRO A 184 -0.67 10.28 27.71
N TYR A 185 -0.77 11.44 28.35
CA TYR A 185 0.14 11.82 29.39
C TYR A 185 -0.19 11.09 30.70
N GLU A 186 0.83 10.93 31.56
CA GLU A 186 0.68 10.40 32.91
C GLU A 186 0.39 11.52 33.91
N THR A 187 -0.32 11.19 35.00
CA THR A 187 -0.56 12.12 36.12
C THR A 187 0.30 11.71 37.29
N ILE A 188 1.16 12.63 37.76
CA ILE A 188 1.99 12.47 38.96
C ILE A 188 1.23 13.13 40.11
N GLU A 189 0.88 12.35 41.11
CA GLU A 189 0.21 12.83 42.30
C GLU A 189 1.27 13.19 43.39
N GLN A 190 1.11 14.41 43.93
CA GLN A 190 1.89 14.88 45.07
C GLN A 190 0.97 15.02 46.29
N HIS A 191 1.08 14.08 47.21
CA HIS A 191 0.28 14.09 48.44
C HIS A 191 0.75 15.19 49.40
N THR A 192 -0.18 15.96 49.96
CA THR A 192 0.17 17.08 50.82
C THR A 192 -0.88 17.34 51.90
N PRO A 193 -0.47 17.72 53.12
CA PRO A 193 -1.43 18.16 54.16
C PRO A 193 -1.92 19.61 53.95
N LEU A 194 -1.46 20.32 52.90
CA LEU A 194 -1.84 21.70 52.64
C LEU A 194 -3.26 21.85 52.05
N LEU A 195 -3.81 20.78 51.49
CA LEU A 195 -5.16 20.74 50.96
C LEU A 195 -6.07 19.92 51.90
N LYS A 196 -7.38 20.23 51.87
CA LYS A 196 -8.36 19.34 52.51
C LYS A 196 -8.28 17.94 51.93
N ASN A 197 -8.43 16.94 52.78
CA ASN A 197 -8.31 15.52 52.38
C ASN A 197 -9.21 15.23 51.15
N GLY A 198 -8.61 14.60 50.11
CA GLY A 198 -9.26 14.27 48.84
C GLY A 198 -9.49 15.43 47.90
N LYS A 199 -9.10 16.66 48.25
CA LYS A 199 -9.11 17.79 47.29
C LYS A 199 -7.86 17.81 46.48
N THR A 200 -8.01 18.14 45.19
CA THR A 200 -6.91 18.19 44.26
C THR A 200 -6.67 19.60 43.74
N ARG A 201 -5.46 19.88 43.33
CA ARG A 201 -5.03 21.09 42.65
C ARG A 201 -3.99 20.77 41.59
N VAL A 202 -4.28 21.11 40.34
CA VAL A 202 -3.32 20.96 39.26
C VAL A 202 -2.20 21.99 39.45
N LEU A 203 -0.96 21.52 39.44
CA LEU A 203 0.25 22.33 39.47
C LEU A 203 0.79 22.54 38.04
N THR A 204 0.81 21.47 37.26
CA THR A 204 1.22 21.51 35.88
C THR A 204 0.23 20.71 35.07
N GLU A 205 -0.27 21.29 33.99
CA GLU A 205 -1.15 20.59 33.04
C GLU A 205 -0.33 19.57 32.25
N GLY A 206 -0.91 18.40 32.05
CA GLY A 206 -0.35 17.40 31.15
C GLY A 206 -0.60 17.74 29.69
N VAL A 207 0.28 17.30 28.85
CA VAL A 207 0.14 17.44 27.39
C VAL A 207 0.34 16.08 26.76
N ASN A 208 -0.64 15.63 25.96
CA ASN A 208 -0.48 14.40 25.21
C ASN A 208 0.68 14.49 24.22
N GLY A 209 1.38 13.40 24.08
CA GLY A 209 2.31 13.15 22.99
C GLY A 209 1.57 12.76 21.71
N GLU A 210 2.33 12.52 20.66
CA GLU A 210 1.83 12.06 19.37
C GLU A 210 2.78 11.00 18.82
N GLN A 211 2.20 9.93 18.27
CA GLN A 211 2.93 8.93 17.51
C GLN A 211 2.34 8.84 16.11
N THR A 212 3.21 8.66 15.13
CA THR A 212 2.83 8.50 13.74
C THR A 212 3.21 7.11 13.27
N THR A 213 2.22 6.39 12.75
CA THR A 213 2.42 5.07 12.14
C THR A 213 2.33 5.21 10.63
N THR A 214 3.41 4.88 9.95
CA THR A 214 3.51 4.81 8.50
C THR A 214 3.41 3.35 8.07
N THR A 215 2.40 3.04 7.27
CA THR A 215 2.17 1.70 6.71
C THR A 215 2.39 1.75 5.21
N VAL A 216 3.28 0.90 4.69
CA VAL A 216 3.50 0.70 3.25
C VAL A 216 2.86 -0.61 2.85
N SER A 217 1.95 -0.55 1.89
CA SER A 217 1.22 -1.70 1.37
C SER A 217 1.51 -1.89 -0.11
N ARG A 218 1.60 -3.16 -0.52
CA ARG A 218 1.79 -3.58 -1.90
C ARG A 218 0.46 -3.96 -2.52
N TYR A 219 0.26 -3.52 -3.76
CA TYR A 219 -0.93 -3.79 -4.56
C TYR A 219 -0.54 -4.46 -5.88
N ILE A 220 -1.33 -5.42 -6.30
CA ILE A 220 -1.20 -6.09 -7.60
C ILE A 220 -2.47 -5.81 -8.40
N ASP A 221 -2.32 -5.19 -9.57
CA ASP A 221 -3.45 -4.71 -10.40
C ASP A 221 -4.44 -3.83 -9.61
N GLY A 222 -3.93 -3.02 -8.66
CA GLY A 222 -4.73 -2.15 -7.80
C GLY A 222 -5.43 -2.85 -6.63
N VAL A 223 -5.27 -4.17 -6.48
CA VAL A 223 -5.81 -4.95 -5.36
C VAL A 223 -4.75 -5.10 -4.28
N TYR A 224 -5.13 -4.85 -3.02
CA TYR A 224 -4.25 -5.07 -1.88
C TYR A 224 -3.71 -6.51 -1.87
N ALA A 225 -2.41 -6.66 -1.78
CA ALA A 225 -1.72 -7.95 -1.70
C ALA A 225 -1.17 -8.22 -0.29
N GLU A 226 -0.40 -7.27 0.24
CA GLU A 226 0.24 -7.42 1.54
C GLU A 226 0.68 -6.07 2.12
N THR A 227 0.94 -6.04 3.44
CA THR A 227 1.64 -4.95 4.09
C THR A 227 3.15 -5.26 4.08
N VAL A 228 3.91 -4.36 3.49
CA VAL A 228 5.37 -4.51 3.33
C VAL A 228 6.11 -4.04 4.57
N SER A 229 5.69 -2.91 5.14
CA SER A 229 6.28 -2.38 6.37
C SER A 229 5.29 -1.57 7.18
N VAL A 230 5.49 -1.60 8.50
CA VAL A 230 4.81 -0.73 9.47
C VAL A 230 5.90 -0.11 10.33
N THR A 231 6.00 1.20 10.32
CA THR A 231 6.96 1.95 11.13
C THR A 231 6.20 2.93 12.00
N THR A 232 6.43 2.85 13.32
CA THR A 232 5.85 3.79 14.29
C THR A 232 6.96 4.66 14.87
N GLU A 233 6.76 5.95 14.86
CA GLU A 233 7.68 6.95 15.40
C GLU A 233 6.94 7.88 16.35
N VAL A 234 7.53 8.15 17.52
CA VAL A 234 7.04 9.17 18.44
C VAL A 234 7.45 10.53 17.89
N THR A 235 6.50 11.31 17.43
CA THR A 235 6.72 12.65 16.86
C THR A 235 6.70 13.74 17.93
N LYS A 236 6.03 13.46 19.06
CA LYS A 236 5.99 14.34 20.22
C LYS A 236 5.88 13.51 21.49
N GLU A 237 6.84 13.71 22.42
CA GLU A 237 6.77 13.08 23.73
C GLU A 237 5.65 13.66 24.58
N PRO A 238 4.93 12.83 25.36
CA PRO A 238 3.95 13.32 26.33
C PRO A 238 4.65 14.04 27.50
N SER A 239 3.99 15.04 28.04
CA SER A 239 4.43 15.73 29.25
C SER A 239 3.44 15.47 30.39
N SER A 240 3.93 14.90 31.50
CA SER A 240 3.08 14.50 32.62
C SER A 240 2.38 15.70 33.30
N ALA A 241 1.15 15.49 33.72
CA ALA A 241 0.48 16.39 34.66
C ALA A 241 1.07 16.19 36.07
N THR A 242 1.17 17.28 36.85
CA THR A 242 1.45 17.21 38.29
C THR A 242 0.25 17.72 39.05
N VAL A 243 -0.29 16.90 39.94
CA VAL A 243 -1.49 17.22 40.72
C VAL A 243 -1.19 17.06 42.19
N MET A 244 -1.44 18.13 42.94
CA MET A 244 -1.42 18.13 44.40
C MET A 244 -2.69 17.47 44.94
N VAL A 245 -2.55 16.46 45.80
CA VAL A 245 -3.68 15.73 46.42
C VAL A 245 -3.67 15.91 47.91
N GLY A 246 -4.76 16.44 48.47
CA GLY A 246 -4.91 16.62 49.89
C GLY A 246 -4.92 15.27 50.64
N ASP A 247 -3.94 15.07 51.51
CA ASP A 247 -3.79 13.91 52.37
C ASP A 247 -3.34 14.35 53.77
N LYS A 248 -4.23 14.19 54.72
CA LYS A 248 -3.94 14.55 56.13
C LYS A 248 -2.86 13.74 56.79
N THR A 249 -2.46 12.60 56.21
CA THR A 249 -1.39 11.74 56.72
C THR A 249 -0.01 12.04 56.12
N ALA A 250 -0.01 12.80 55.04
CA ALA A 250 1.20 13.26 54.40
C ALA A 250 1.96 14.27 55.32
N THR A 251 3.27 14.27 55.20
CA THR A 251 4.14 15.22 55.87
C THR A 251 4.87 16.11 54.87
N ILE A 252 5.33 17.27 55.30
CA ILE A 252 6.06 18.20 54.41
C ILE A 252 7.54 17.93 54.38
N THR A 253 8.09 17.43 55.51
CA THR A 253 9.54 17.19 55.62
C THR A 253 10.06 16.20 54.59
N THR A 254 11.24 16.50 54.03
CA THR A 254 12.02 15.59 53.21
C THR A 254 13.20 14.96 53.97
N LEU A 255 13.33 15.31 55.26
CA LEU A 255 14.36 14.75 56.11
C LEU A 255 13.99 13.33 56.52
N GLU A 256 15.00 12.47 56.56
CA GLU A 256 14.87 11.13 57.08
C GLU A 256 14.51 11.19 58.56
N VAL A 257 13.44 10.50 58.95
CA VAL A 257 12.96 10.50 60.33
C VAL A 257 13.87 9.61 61.17
N PRO A 258 14.44 10.12 62.25
CA PRO A 258 15.31 9.30 63.10
C PRO A 258 14.57 8.11 63.73
N GLU A 259 15.24 6.97 63.80
CA GLU A 259 14.63 5.72 64.37
C GLU A 259 14.20 5.86 65.83
N ASP A 260 14.83 6.79 66.58
CA ASP A 260 14.51 7.07 67.97
C ASP A 260 13.29 8.01 68.15
N LEU A 261 12.71 8.52 67.05
CA LEU A 261 11.46 9.30 67.10
C LEU A 261 10.25 8.39 67.20
N VAL A 262 9.79 8.14 68.39
CA VAL A 262 8.59 7.34 68.67
C VAL A 262 7.40 8.28 68.91
N LEU A 263 6.32 8.07 68.20
CA LEU A 263 5.07 8.82 68.38
C LEU A 263 4.08 8.03 69.22
N ASP A 264 3.36 8.69 70.11
CA ASP A 264 2.26 8.13 70.87
C ASP A 264 1.00 7.94 70.02
N ALA A 265 -0.07 7.38 70.59
CA ALA A 265 -1.35 7.18 69.91
C ALA A 265 -2.02 8.47 69.42
N ASN A 266 -1.62 9.60 69.89
CA ASN A 266 -2.11 10.95 69.48
C ASN A 266 -1.15 11.59 68.47
N GLY A 267 -0.09 10.89 68.03
CA GLY A 267 0.93 11.39 67.10
C GLY A 267 1.82 12.45 67.70
N ASN A 268 2.06 12.43 69.02
CA ASN A 268 3.04 13.28 69.68
C ASN A 268 4.32 12.49 69.93
N PRO A 269 5.49 13.15 69.84
CA PRO A 269 6.76 12.47 70.21
C PRO A 269 6.76 12.05 71.68
N ALA A 270 7.09 10.81 71.93
CA ALA A 270 7.19 10.26 73.28
C ALA A 270 8.44 10.76 74.03
N ASN A 271 9.51 11.10 73.32
CA ASN A 271 10.84 11.49 73.85
C ASN A 271 11.18 12.97 73.71
N TYR A 272 10.16 13.86 73.75
CA TYR A 272 10.47 15.28 73.73
C TYR A 272 10.94 15.82 75.09
N THR A 273 11.81 16.81 75.03
CA THR A 273 12.32 17.48 76.18
C THR A 273 11.62 18.79 76.51
N LYS A 274 11.04 19.43 75.49
CA LYS A 274 10.30 20.70 75.52
C LYS A 274 9.24 20.76 74.54
N LYS A 275 8.08 21.25 74.90
CA LYS A 275 6.95 21.56 73.98
C LYS A 275 6.75 23.07 73.97
N ILE A 276 6.70 23.68 72.79
CA ILE A 276 6.41 25.08 72.56
C ILE A 276 5.15 25.18 71.69
N VAL A 277 4.23 26.01 72.09
CA VAL A 277 3.05 26.28 71.25
C VAL A 277 3.12 27.73 70.80
N GLY A 278 3.04 27.95 69.51
CA GLY A 278 3.17 29.31 69.01
C GLY A 278 2.83 29.47 67.54
N LYS A 279 2.93 30.69 67.08
CA LYS A 279 2.63 31.08 65.71
C LYS A 279 3.73 30.53 64.78
N ALA A 280 3.29 29.74 63.82
CA ALA A 280 4.12 29.34 62.70
C ALA A 280 3.71 30.12 61.43
N THR A 281 4.70 30.52 60.66
CA THR A 281 4.60 31.05 59.31
C THR A 281 5.32 30.14 58.32
N ALA A 282 5.33 30.49 57.06
CA ALA A 282 5.96 29.72 56.03
C ALA A 282 6.74 30.60 55.06
N TYR A 283 7.87 30.04 54.59
CA TYR A 283 8.69 30.66 53.58
C TYR A 283 9.18 29.67 52.58
N SER A 284 9.63 30.16 51.44
CA SER A 284 10.33 29.40 50.42
C SER A 284 11.55 30.16 49.90
N ALA A 285 12.49 29.49 49.33
CA ALA A 285 13.66 30.09 48.74
C ALA A 285 13.98 29.43 47.39
N ARG A 286 14.83 30.09 46.59
CA ARG A 286 15.32 29.49 45.36
C ARG A 286 16.14 28.20 45.66
N SER A 287 16.10 27.26 44.74
CA SER A 287 16.89 26.03 44.86
C SER A 287 18.39 26.34 45.14
N GLY A 288 18.97 25.59 46.04
CA GLY A 288 20.36 25.74 46.45
C GLY A 288 20.64 26.88 47.44
N ALA A 289 19.59 27.60 47.90
CA ALA A 289 19.76 28.59 48.96
C ALA A 289 20.26 27.94 50.26
N LYS A 290 21.04 28.71 51.03
CA LYS A 290 21.54 28.27 52.35
C LYS A 290 20.85 29.03 53.45
N THR A 291 20.59 28.31 54.54
CA THR A 291 20.06 28.82 55.81
C THR A 291 21.18 29.52 56.61
N ALA A 292 20.81 30.25 57.66
CA ALA A 292 21.73 30.92 58.55
C ALA A 292 22.76 29.97 59.23
N SER A 293 22.43 28.69 59.42
CA SER A 293 23.32 27.69 59.93
C SER A 293 24.28 27.07 58.85
N GLY A 294 24.16 27.51 57.57
CA GLY A 294 24.95 27.03 56.44
C GLY A 294 24.41 25.75 55.76
N ARG A 295 23.31 25.15 56.24
CA ARG A 295 22.63 24.01 55.62
C ARG A 295 21.86 24.46 54.36
N TYR A 296 21.52 23.55 53.47
CA TYR A 296 20.62 23.86 52.38
C TYR A 296 19.18 24.10 52.88
N ALA A 297 18.53 25.07 52.33
CA ALA A 297 17.11 25.32 52.61
C ALA A 297 16.28 24.26 51.86
N ILE A 298 15.74 23.31 52.60
CA ILE A 298 14.91 22.20 52.14
C ILE A 298 13.73 21.97 53.11
N PRO A 299 12.64 21.35 52.72
CA PRO A 299 11.56 20.97 53.65
C PRO A 299 12.13 20.10 54.79
N GLY A 300 11.84 20.55 56.02
CA GLY A 300 12.43 20.00 57.24
C GLY A 300 13.50 20.86 57.87
N HIS A 301 14.13 21.77 57.15
CA HIS A 301 14.98 22.82 57.76
C HIS A 301 14.14 24.05 58.06
N VAL A 302 13.96 24.37 59.33
CA VAL A 302 13.06 25.44 59.75
C VAL A 302 13.85 26.58 60.41
N ALA A 303 13.23 27.78 60.31
CA ALA A 303 13.80 28.96 60.98
C ALA A 303 13.16 29.16 62.35
N VAL A 304 14.05 29.49 63.31
CA VAL A 304 13.69 29.69 64.74
C VAL A 304 14.49 30.85 65.33
N ASN A 305 14.17 31.24 66.54
CA ASN A 305 15.08 32.08 67.36
C ASN A 305 16.15 31.18 68.00
N PRO A 306 17.40 31.27 67.60
CA PRO A 306 18.48 30.40 68.14
C PRO A 306 18.77 30.55 69.60
N ASN A 307 18.32 31.68 70.22
CA ASN A 307 18.37 31.88 71.64
C ASN A 307 17.31 31.07 72.43
N VAL A 308 16.23 30.59 71.73
CA VAL A 308 15.17 29.80 72.35
C VAL A 308 15.27 28.35 71.96
N ILE A 309 15.64 28.07 70.69
CA ILE A 309 15.82 26.76 70.05
C ILE A 309 17.17 26.80 69.32
N PRO A 310 18.26 26.26 69.85
CA PRO A 310 19.58 26.30 69.22
C PRO A 310 19.59 25.66 67.87
N TYR A 311 20.42 26.13 66.89
CA TYR A 311 20.63 25.47 65.62
C TYR A 311 21.10 24.02 65.81
N GLY A 312 20.56 23.14 64.94
CA GLY A 312 20.79 21.71 65.02
C GLY A 312 19.83 20.97 65.96
N SER A 313 18.96 21.69 66.72
CA SER A 313 17.95 21.02 67.53
C SER A 313 16.99 20.21 66.59
N LYS A 314 16.74 18.96 66.97
CA LYS A 314 15.76 18.08 66.35
C LYS A 314 14.38 18.47 66.82
N LEU A 315 13.46 18.64 65.91
CA LEU A 315 12.09 19.08 66.17
C LEU A 315 11.08 18.13 65.53
N TYR A 316 9.88 18.06 66.14
CA TYR A 316 8.69 17.55 65.50
C TYR A 316 7.61 18.58 65.56
N ILE A 317 6.98 18.89 64.44
CA ILE A 317 6.05 20.03 64.31
C ILE A 317 4.71 19.61 63.75
N LYS A 318 3.64 19.88 64.46
CA LYS A 318 2.24 19.56 64.02
C LYS A 318 1.28 20.60 64.56
N SER A 319 0.06 20.64 63.98
CA SER A 319 -1.08 21.35 64.61
C SER A 319 -1.61 20.61 65.83
N ALA A 320 -2.18 21.29 66.81
CA ALA A 320 -2.71 20.70 68.02
C ALA A 320 -3.82 19.68 67.76
N ASP A 321 -4.64 19.93 66.76
CA ASP A 321 -5.72 19.05 66.30
C ASP A 321 -5.25 17.89 65.37
N GLY A 322 -3.99 17.84 65.05
CA GLY A 322 -3.41 16.85 64.11
C GLY A 322 -3.84 17.00 62.66
N SER A 323 -4.56 18.09 62.32
CA SER A 323 -5.04 18.30 60.95
C SER A 323 -3.93 18.66 59.96
N PHE A 324 -2.77 19.08 60.46
CA PHE A 324 -1.59 19.41 59.70
C PHE A 324 -0.35 18.88 60.40
N ILE A 325 0.45 18.11 59.71
CA ILE A 325 1.72 17.57 60.19
C ILE A 325 2.86 18.07 59.28
N TYR A 326 3.73 18.93 59.79
CA TYR A 326 4.96 19.29 59.10
C TYR A 326 5.95 18.14 59.18
N GLY A 327 5.99 17.46 60.33
CA GLY A 327 6.82 16.30 60.58
C GLY A 327 8.14 16.62 61.28
N TYR A 328 9.13 15.75 61.08
CA TYR A 328 10.46 15.92 61.63
C TYR A 328 11.18 17.13 61.03
N ALA A 329 11.84 17.91 61.85
CA ALA A 329 12.52 19.11 61.40
C ALA A 329 13.81 19.35 62.17
N VAL A 330 14.67 20.19 61.59
CA VAL A 330 15.92 20.63 62.23
C VAL A 330 15.94 22.17 62.23
N ALA A 331 16.23 22.73 63.38
CA ALA A 331 16.43 24.16 63.51
C ALA A 331 17.69 24.59 62.75
N ALA A 332 17.54 25.34 61.65
CA ALA A 332 18.63 25.61 60.71
C ALA A 332 18.73 27.08 60.28
N ASP A 333 17.67 27.85 60.46
CA ASP A 333 17.60 29.19 59.93
C ASP A 333 17.03 30.19 60.99
N THR A 334 17.06 31.45 60.68
CA THR A 334 16.49 32.50 61.53
C THR A 334 15.98 33.68 60.68
N GLY A 335 15.27 34.58 61.35
CA GLY A 335 14.74 35.79 60.73
C GLY A 335 14.31 36.84 61.74
N ILE A 336 14.11 38.07 61.29
CA ILE A 336 13.79 39.23 62.19
C ILE A 336 12.53 38.94 63.01
N ALA A 337 11.47 38.38 62.39
CA ALA A 337 10.21 38.12 63.10
C ALA A 337 10.31 37.00 64.15
N LEU A 338 11.30 36.15 64.03
CA LEU A 338 11.64 35.10 65.02
C LEU A 338 12.46 35.67 66.17
N MET A 339 13.42 36.56 65.86
CA MET A 339 14.28 37.22 66.86
C MET A 339 13.52 38.16 67.76
N ASP A 340 12.49 38.83 67.23
CA ASP A 340 11.65 39.75 67.98
C ASP A 340 10.40 39.07 68.60
N GLY A 341 10.25 37.77 68.44
CA GLY A 341 9.20 36.94 69.05
C GLY A 341 7.81 37.04 68.42
N ARG A 342 7.65 37.73 67.28
CA ARG A 342 6.34 37.82 66.58
C ARG A 342 5.93 36.47 65.94
N VAL A 343 6.91 35.62 65.64
CA VAL A 343 6.76 34.29 65.08
C VAL A 343 7.62 33.30 65.90
N THR A 344 7.13 32.12 66.15
CA THR A 344 7.82 31.11 66.94
C THR A 344 8.68 30.17 66.04
N VAL A 345 8.15 29.83 64.87
CA VAL A 345 8.86 29.00 63.86
C VAL A 345 8.43 29.43 62.47
N ASP A 346 9.34 29.48 61.54
CA ASP A 346 9.04 29.72 60.13
C ASP A 346 9.41 28.46 59.34
N LEU A 347 8.39 27.87 58.69
CA LEU A 347 8.48 26.55 58.06
C LEU A 347 8.88 26.73 56.60
N PHE A 348 9.92 25.97 56.20
CA PHE A 348 10.34 25.99 54.81
C PHE A 348 9.47 25.08 53.93
N PHE A 349 9.09 25.56 52.75
CA PHE A 349 8.41 24.82 51.70
C PHE A 349 9.18 24.97 50.39
N ASP A 350 9.11 23.96 49.54
CA ASP A 350 9.82 23.98 48.23
C ASP A 350 9.33 25.09 47.31
N THR A 351 8.05 25.41 47.38
CA THR A 351 7.45 26.39 46.47
C THR A 351 6.79 27.54 47.21
N TYR A 352 6.77 28.72 46.59
CA TYR A 352 6.06 29.87 47.11
C TYR A 352 4.55 29.57 47.24
N LEU A 353 3.97 28.78 46.32
CA LEU A 353 2.58 28.36 46.37
C LEU A 353 2.26 27.62 47.67
N GLU A 354 3.12 26.63 48.03
CA GLU A 354 2.94 25.85 49.26
C GLU A 354 3.04 26.72 50.51
N SER A 355 3.99 27.63 50.54
CA SER A 355 4.13 28.57 51.66
C SER A 355 2.88 29.47 51.81
N CYS A 356 2.27 29.93 50.68
CA CYS A 356 1.02 30.65 50.66
C CYS A 356 -0.18 29.81 51.12
N LEU A 357 -0.22 28.52 50.71
CA LEU A 357 -1.31 27.60 51.12
C LEU A 357 -1.23 27.30 52.63
N PHE A 358 -0.05 27.24 53.19
CA PHE A 358 0.11 27.09 54.63
C PHE A 358 -0.35 28.35 55.37
N GLY A 359 0.11 29.53 54.93
CA GLY A 359 -0.22 30.81 55.53
C GLY A 359 0.42 30.95 56.94
N ALA A 360 -0.45 31.23 57.94
CA ALA A 360 -0.04 31.30 59.32
C ALA A 360 -0.99 30.52 60.21
N LYS A 361 -0.43 29.68 61.11
CA LYS A 361 -1.20 28.82 62.01
C LYS A 361 -0.53 28.71 63.38
N THR A 362 -1.30 28.37 64.41
CA THR A 362 -0.74 27.98 65.70
C THR A 362 -0.28 26.51 65.61
N MET A 363 0.99 26.27 65.91
CA MET A 363 1.59 24.95 65.83
C MET A 363 2.19 24.51 67.16
N GLU A 364 2.28 23.21 67.39
CA GLU A 364 2.99 22.58 68.45
C GLU A 364 4.38 22.19 67.93
N ILE A 365 5.42 22.66 68.58
CA ILE A 365 6.82 22.41 68.28
C ILE A 365 7.39 21.59 69.46
N TYR A 366 7.71 20.35 69.18
CA TYR A 366 8.33 19.45 70.12
C TYR A 366 9.85 19.43 69.87
N VAL A 367 10.64 19.75 70.90
CA VAL A 367 12.08 19.60 70.84
C VAL A 367 12.43 18.17 71.29
N ILE A 368 13.01 17.41 70.38
CA ILE A 368 13.35 16.01 70.60
C ILE A 368 14.69 15.91 71.36
N GLY A 369 14.76 14.99 72.35
CA GLY A 369 15.89 14.82 73.20
C GLY A 369 17.02 13.97 72.57
#